data_4267a47488887b50df3e532ad2f34552
#
_entry.id   4267a47488887b50df3e532ad2f34552
#
_cell.length_a   1.000
_cell.length_b   1.000
_cell.length_c   1.000
_cell.angle_alpha   90.00
_cell.angle_beta   90.00
_cell.angle_gamma   90.00
#
_symmetry.space_group_name_H-M   'P 1'
#
loop_
_entity.id
_entity.type
_entity.pdbx_description
1 polymer ?
#
loop_
_entity_poly.entity_id
_entity_poly.type
_entity_poly.pdbx_seq_one_letter_code
_entity_poly.pdbx_strand_id
1 'polypeptide(L)'
;MGLFQTVQPEEESSAGRPLADRMRPQTLDEFIGQEELLGTGKPLRVQIERDDLTSLLLWGPPGCGKTTLARIIARMTKSEFIPFSAVLAGIKEIKEVMAKAEAVRRYGRRTIVFVDEVHRFNRAQQDAFLPHVEAGNILLIGATTENPSFEVIAPLLSRMKVYVLKAHTPEQIVTLLERALADAARGLGRENVEASAEILERIAILANGDARAAYNTLEALAMGTAPDAAGRRVLTQALLEDVLQRKLLPYDKSGEEHFNLISALHKSVRNSDPDASLYWLARMLESGEDPLYIARRLVRMASEDIGLAEPHAVQVTIAAMQAFELLGPPEGHLALAQAAVYLSLAPKSNAVYTAYGAVQDDLRSTMADPVPLHIRNAVTGLMKNIGYGKGYQYAHDAEEKVTDMTCLPESLAGRVYYNPTDQGFEARIRQRLEEIRRIQKKAAGK
;
A
#
# COMPACT_ATOMS: atom_id res chain seq x y z
N MET A 1 -35.55 17.54 -8.19
CA MET A 1 -35.59 16.68 -7.00
C MET A 1 -34.26 16.88 -6.29
N GLY A 2 -34.27 17.49 -5.09
CA GLY A 2 -33.07 18.00 -4.42
C GLY A 2 -32.20 16.87 -3.85
N LEU A 3 -30.91 16.91 -4.16
CA LEU A 3 -29.86 16.00 -3.69
C LEU A 3 -29.39 16.25 -2.23
N PHE A 4 -30.18 16.98 -1.45
CA PHE A 4 -29.80 17.42 -0.11
C PHE A 4 -30.81 16.90 0.91
N GLN A 5 -30.54 15.74 1.47
CA GLN A 5 -31.21 15.31 2.70
C GLN A 5 -30.47 15.94 3.88
N THR A 6 -31.03 16.97 4.47
CA THR A 6 -30.76 17.34 5.85
C THR A 6 -31.09 16.12 6.70
N VAL A 7 -30.11 15.59 7.42
CA VAL A 7 -30.32 14.50 8.39
C VAL A 7 -31.14 15.08 9.56
N GLN A 8 -32.46 15.13 9.40
CA GLN A 8 -33.36 15.11 10.53
C GLN A 8 -33.35 13.70 11.12
N PRO A 9 -33.55 13.50 12.41
CA PRO A 9 -33.70 12.18 13.00
C PRO A 9 -35.05 11.62 12.53
N GLU A 10 -35.08 11.02 11.37
CA GLU A 10 -36.19 10.18 10.95
C GLU A 10 -36.08 8.85 11.68
N GLU A 11 -37.04 8.59 12.56
CA GLU A 11 -37.46 7.24 12.96
C GLU A 11 -38.01 6.49 11.73
N GLU A 12 -37.19 6.32 10.70
CA GLU A 12 -37.52 5.39 9.62
C GLU A 12 -37.33 3.96 10.13
N SER A 13 -38.36 3.15 9.93
CA SER A 13 -38.39 1.72 10.26
C SER A 13 -37.08 1.07 9.86
N SER A 14 -36.39 0.42 10.80
CA SER A 14 -35.11 -0.28 10.61
C SER A 14 -35.23 -1.50 9.67
N ALA A 15 -36.42 -1.87 9.27
CA ALA A 15 -36.72 -2.98 8.38
C ALA A 15 -36.17 -2.68 6.97
N GLY A 16 -35.13 -3.42 6.55
CA GLY A 16 -34.53 -3.36 5.21
C GLY A 16 -33.16 -2.66 5.15
N ARG A 17 -32.63 -2.07 6.22
CA ARG A 17 -31.25 -1.58 6.25
C ARG A 17 -30.28 -2.70 6.62
N PRO A 18 -29.08 -2.77 6.00
CA PRO A 18 -28.05 -3.73 6.37
C PRO A 18 -27.67 -3.65 7.86
N LEU A 19 -27.36 -4.79 8.48
CA LEU A 19 -26.98 -4.89 9.88
C LEU A 19 -25.82 -3.93 10.24
N ALA A 20 -24.84 -3.81 9.36
CA ALA A 20 -23.70 -2.90 9.51
C ALA A 20 -24.13 -1.43 9.67
N ASP A 21 -25.23 -1.00 9.03
CA ASP A 21 -25.73 0.36 9.19
C ASP A 21 -26.63 0.51 10.42
N ARG A 22 -27.41 -0.52 10.75
CA ARG A 22 -28.27 -0.53 11.98
C ARG A 22 -27.42 -0.50 13.24
N MET A 23 -26.32 -1.27 13.29
CA MET A 23 -25.41 -1.40 14.43
C MET A 23 -24.36 -0.28 14.52
N ARG A 24 -24.44 0.72 13.64
CA ARG A 24 -23.50 1.85 13.66
C ARG A 24 -23.55 2.59 15.01
N PRO A 25 -22.41 2.76 15.71
CA PRO A 25 -22.32 3.53 16.95
C PRO A 25 -22.90 4.94 16.82
N GLN A 26 -23.63 5.37 17.82
CA GLN A 26 -24.26 6.68 17.85
C GLN A 26 -23.55 7.67 18.79
N THR A 27 -22.78 7.17 19.74
CA THR A 27 -22.02 7.93 20.73
C THR A 27 -20.55 7.46 20.76
N LEU A 28 -19.67 8.25 21.36
CA LEU A 28 -18.27 7.85 21.55
C LEU A 28 -18.14 6.62 22.47
N ASP A 29 -19.06 6.45 23.42
CA ASP A 29 -19.02 5.33 24.37
C ASP A 29 -19.49 4.01 23.74
N GLU A 30 -20.29 4.08 22.67
CA GLU A 30 -20.62 2.91 21.85
C GLU A 30 -19.48 2.51 20.92
N PHE A 31 -18.54 3.45 20.64
CA PHE A 31 -17.47 3.24 19.69
C PHE A 31 -16.41 2.28 20.25
N ILE A 32 -16.26 1.10 19.66
CA ILE A 32 -15.27 0.10 20.07
C ILE A 32 -13.95 0.35 19.34
N GLY A 33 -12.86 0.20 20.08
CA GLY A 33 -11.50 0.42 19.57
C GLY A 33 -11.12 1.90 19.55
N GLN A 34 -9.93 2.18 19.04
CA GLN A 34 -9.35 3.53 18.97
C GLN A 34 -9.14 4.20 20.32
N GLU A 35 -8.89 3.43 21.39
CA GLU A 35 -8.71 3.92 22.76
C GLU A 35 -7.59 4.95 22.88
N GLU A 36 -6.56 4.85 22.00
CA GLU A 36 -5.45 5.80 21.93
C GLU A 36 -5.90 7.20 21.45
N LEU A 37 -7.00 7.26 20.68
CA LEU A 37 -7.55 8.50 20.12
C LEU A 37 -8.80 8.98 20.87
N LEU A 38 -9.69 8.05 21.22
CA LEU A 38 -11.03 8.33 21.74
C LEU A 38 -11.22 7.93 23.21
N GLY A 39 -10.21 7.37 23.86
CA GLY A 39 -10.25 7.05 25.28
C GLY A 39 -10.48 8.31 26.13
N THR A 40 -10.99 8.12 27.35
CA THR A 40 -11.26 9.23 28.28
C THR A 40 -10.02 10.09 28.50
N GLY A 41 -10.16 11.41 28.33
CA GLY A 41 -9.07 12.37 28.47
C GLY A 41 -8.13 12.49 27.27
N LYS A 42 -8.33 11.72 26.21
CA LYS A 42 -7.52 11.85 24.98
C LYS A 42 -7.83 13.15 24.24
N PRO A 43 -6.83 13.76 23.59
CA PRO A 43 -6.98 15.10 23.00
C PRO A 43 -8.13 15.22 22.00
N LEU A 44 -8.33 14.22 21.12
CA LEU A 44 -9.41 14.25 20.14
C LEU A 44 -10.79 14.16 20.84
N ARG A 45 -10.94 13.27 21.82
CA ARG A 45 -12.19 13.14 22.58
C ARG A 45 -12.53 14.45 23.32
N VAL A 46 -11.55 15.06 24.00
CA VAL A 46 -11.72 16.34 24.70
C VAL A 46 -12.13 17.45 23.74
N GLN A 47 -11.53 17.52 22.55
CA GLN A 47 -11.90 18.50 21.52
C GLN A 47 -13.32 18.30 21.02
N ILE A 48 -13.76 17.05 20.81
CA ILE A 48 -15.15 16.74 20.43
C ILE A 48 -16.12 17.16 21.53
N GLU A 49 -15.85 16.79 22.78
CA GLU A 49 -16.69 17.09 23.93
C GLU A 49 -16.80 18.60 24.25
N ARG A 50 -15.74 19.37 23.96
CA ARG A 50 -15.70 20.84 24.13
C ARG A 50 -16.19 21.60 22.91
N ASP A 51 -16.52 20.92 21.82
CA ASP A 51 -16.88 21.53 20.54
C ASP A 51 -15.78 22.48 20.00
N ASP A 52 -14.50 22.13 20.24
CA ASP A 52 -13.32 22.91 19.83
C ASP A 52 -12.47 22.12 18.80
N LEU A 53 -13.13 21.79 17.70
CA LEU A 53 -12.52 21.01 16.62
C LEU A 53 -11.96 21.90 15.53
N THR A 54 -10.83 21.53 15.02
CA THR A 54 -10.26 21.99 13.75
C THR A 54 -10.50 20.97 12.64
N SER A 55 -10.28 21.35 11.37
CA SER A 55 -10.37 20.42 10.23
C SER A 55 -9.44 19.22 10.47
N LEU A 56 -9.92 18.04 10.14
CA LEU A 56 -9.20 16.79 10.41
C LEU A 56 -9.32 15.78 9.26
N LEU A 57 -8.36 14.91 9.19
CA LEU A 57 -8.31 13.81 8.23
C LEU A 57 -8.23 12.48 8.97
N LEU A 58 -9.19 11.60 8.72
CA LEU A 58 -9.27 10.26 9.27
C LEU A 58 -8.65 9.28 8.25
N TRP A 59 -7.50 8.74 8.58
CA TRP A 59 -6.81 7.76 7.75
C TRP A 59 -6.81 6.39 8.42
N GLY A 60 -7.15 5.34 7.68
CA GLY A 60 -7.12 3.97 8.19
C GLY A 60 -7.85 2.99 7.28
N PRO A 61 -7.76 1.67 7.56
CA PRO A 61 -8.32 0.62 6.72
C PRO A 61 -9.85 0.70 6.60
N PRO A 62 -10.46 -0.04 5.64
CA PRO A 62 -11.91 -0.16 5.55
C PRO A 62 -12.51 -0.67 6.86
N GLY A 63 -13.74 -0.27 7.17
CA GLY A 63 -14.49 -0.76 8.33
C GLY A 63 -14.00 -0.36 9.71
N CYS A 64 -12.91 0.42 9.85
CA CYS A 64 -12.39 0.88 11.15
C CYS A 64 -13.18 2.02 11.81
N GLY A 65 -14.27 2.49 11.18
CA GLY A 65 -15.19 3.47 11.78
C GLY A 65 -15.00 4.93 11.36
N LYS A 66 -14.21 5.28 10.34
CA LYS A 66 -13.98 6.66 9.86
C LYS A 66 -15.27 7.46 9.66
N THR A 67 -16.16 6.97 8.81
CA THR A 67 -17.45 7.61 8.52
C THR A 67 -18.37 7.66 9.74
N THR A 68 -18.30 6.66 10.61
CA THR A 68 -19.04 6.61 11.89
C THR A 68 -18.57 7.67 12.84
N LEU A 69 -17.26 7.82 13.02
CA LEU A 69 -16.67 8.84 13.89
C LEU A 69 -17.04 10.26 13.39
N ALA A 70 -16.97 10.51 12.08
CA ALA A 70 -17.40 11.80 11.54
C ALA A 70 -18.87 12.14 11.83
N ARG A 71 -19.76 11.15 11.77
CA ARG A 71 -21.18 11.32 12.13
C ARG A 71 -21.40 11.56 13.64
N ILE A 72 -20.65 10.87 14.50
CA ILE A 72 -20.69 11.10 15.94
C ILE A 72 -20.22 12.53 16.25
N ILE A 73 -19.12 12.96 15.66
CA ILE A 73 -18.61 14.33 15.81
C ILE A 73 -19.69 15.35 15.44
N ALA A 74 -20.32 15.16 14.28
CA ALA A 74 -21.36 16.08 13.82
C ALA A 74 -22.56 16.18 14.77
N ARG A 75 -22.99 15.07 15.35
CA ARG A 75 -24.07 15.03 16.34
C ARG A 75 -23.70 15.75 17.65
N MET A 76 -22.49 15.52 18.15
CA MET A 76 -22.01 16.08 19.39
C MET A 76 -21.76 17.59 19.31
N THR A 77 -21.30 18.07 18.17
CA THR A 77 -20.93 19.48 17.95
C THR A 77 -22.10 20.36 17.48
N LYS A 78 -23.30 19.82 17.32
CA LYS A 78 -24.49 20.55 16.86
C LYS A 78 -24.28 21.32 15.54
N SER A 79 -23.33 20.86 14.72
CA SER A 79 -22.99 21.46 13.44
C SER A 79 -23.88 20.91 12.33
N GLU A 80 -24.14 21.70 11.29
CA GLU A 80 -24.77 21.18 10.07
C GLU A 80 -23.80 20.19 9.39
N PHE A 81 -24.26 18.96 9.14
CA PHE A 81 -23.42 17.91 8.54
C PHE A 81 -23.77 17.71 7.08
N ILE A 82 -22.79 17.94 6.22
CA ILE A 82 -22.96 17.79 4.77
C ILE A 82 -22.01 16.70 4.29
N PRO A 83 -22.54 15.50 3.98
CA PRO A 83 -21.71 14.42 3.43
C PRO A 83 -21.48 14.65 1.93
N PHE A 84 -20.22 14.54 1.52
CA PHE A 84 -19.81 14.50 0.13
C PHE A 84 -19.28 13.11 -0.24
N SER A 85 -19.75 12.60 -1.36
CA SER A 85 -19.12 11.44 -2.01
C SER A 85 -18.16 11.96 -3.09
N ALA A 86 -16.88 11.65 -2.96
CA ALA A 86 -15.88 12.03 -3.96
C ALA A 86 -16.15 11.43 -5.36
N VAL A 87 -16.94 10.37 -5.43
CA VAL A 87 -17.30 9.69 -6.68
C VAL A 87 -18.35 10.48 -7.49
N LEU A 88 -19.23 11.22 -6.81
CA LEU A 88 -20.40 11.86 -7.43
C LEU A 88 -20.32 13.37 -7.51
N ALA A 89 -19.44 14.01 -6.71
CA ALA A 89 -19.41 15.47 -6.58
C ALA A 89 -18.45 16.12 -7.57
N GLY A 90 -18.97 16.98 -8.44
CA GLY A 90 -18.19 17.87 -9.29
C GLY A 90 -17.80 19.19 -8.59
N ILE A 91 -16.96 20.00 -9.23
CA ILE A 91 -16.53 21.33 -8.71
C ILE A 91 -17.72 22.25 -8.47
N LYS A 92 -18.78 22.12 -9.27
CA LYS A 92 -19.98 22.97 -9.15
C LYS A 92 -20.71 22.72 -7.84
N GLU A 93 -20.94 21.46 -7.50
CA GLU A 93 -21.59 21.06 -6.25
C GLU A 93 -20.76 21.49 -5.04
N ILE A 94 -19.42 21.36 -5.10
CA ILE A 94 -18.53 21.85 -4.04
C ILE A 94 -18.75 23.35 -3.82
N LYS A 95 -18.75 24.16 -4.88
CA LYS A 95 -18.95 25.62 -4.79
C LYS A 95 -20.32 25.99 -4.23
N GLU A 96 -21.38 25.28 -4.60
CA GLU A 96 -22.74 25.51 -4.08
C GLU A 96 -22.82 25.27 -2.56
N VAL A 97 -22.19 24.18 -2.09
CA VAL A 97 -22.15 23.88 -0.66
C VAL A 97 -21.28 24.88 0.10
N MET A 98 -20.15 25.30 -0.48
CA MET A 98 -19.31 26.32 0.15
C MET A 98 -20.06 27.66 0.31
N ALA A 99 -20.81 28.09 -0.68
CA ALA A 99 -21.64 29.28 -0.60
C ALA A 99 -22.75 29.16 0.48
N LYS A 100 -23.36 27.96 0.59
CA LYS A 100 -24.33 27.68 1.65
C LYS A 100 -23.69 27.72 3.03
N ALA A 101 -22.54 27.08 3.21
CA ALA A 101 -21.81 27.08 4.48
C ALA A 101 -21.42 28.50 4.93
N GLU A 102 -20.99 29.33 4.00
CA GLU A 102 -20.70 30.76 4.26
C GLU A 102 -21.94 31.50 4.73
N ALA A 103 -23.09 31.26 4.11
CA ALA A 103 -24.34 31.86 4.53
C ALA A 103 -24.77 31.43 5.91
N VAL A 104 -24.67 30.14 6.23
CA VAL A 104 -24.99 29.54 7.54
C VAL A 104 -24.08 30.11 8.64
N ARG A 105 -22.80 30.32 8.35
CA ARG A 105 -21.85 30.91 9.29
C ARG A 105 -22.24 32.33 9.73
N ARG A 106 -22.83 33.12 8.84
CA ARG A 106 -23.31 34.47 9.16
C ARG A 106 -24.41 34.47 10.26
N TYR A 107 -25.08 33.35 10.43
CA TYR A 107 -26.05 33.11 11.53
C TYR A 107 -25.43 32.40 12.75
N GLY A 108 -24.09 32.35 12.87
CA GLY A 108 -23.38 31.78 13.99
C GLY A 108 -23.39 30.25 14.07
N ARG A 109 -23.79 29.57 12.98
CA ARG A 109 -23.75 28.10 12.90
C ARG A 109 -22.50 27.61 12.18
N ARG A 110 -21.96 26.47 12.61
CA ARG A 110 -20.85 25.80 11.95
C ARG A 110 -21.35 24.74 10.99
N THR A 111 -20.64 24.55 9.89
CA THR A 111 -20.89 23.48 8.91
C THR A 111 -19.73 22.52 8.90
N ILE A 112 -19.99 21.25 9.15
CA ILE A 112 -19.06 20.14 8.93
C ILE A 112 -19.28 19.62 7.51
N VAL A 113 -18.26 19.69 6.70
CA VAL A 113 -18.23 19.05 5.38
C VAL A 113 -17.44 17.77 5.53
N PHE A 114 -18.10 16.63 5.35
CA PHE A 114 -17.48 15.32 5.38
C PHE A 114 -17.23 14.82 3.97
N VAL A 115 -15.96 14.54 3.66
CA VAL A 115 -15.55 13.98 2.36
C VAL A 115 -15.06 12.56 2.57
N ASP A 116 -15.88 11.58 2.16
CA ASP A 116 -15.48 10.19 2.16
C ASP A 116 -14.61 9.88 0.94
N GLU A 117 -13.53 9.11 1.13
CA GLU A 117 -12.55 8.76 0.11
C GLU A 117 -11.95 9.99 -0.60
N VAL A 118 -11.46 10.95 0.20
CA VAL A 118 -10.93 12.24 -0.30
C VAL A 118 -9.84 12.09 -1.37
N HIS A 119 -9.12 10.98 -1.39
CA HIS A 119 -8.12 10.63 -2.40
C HIS A 119 -8.69 10.53 -3.84
N ARG A 120 -9.99 10.34 -3.98
CA ARG A 120 -10.66 10.30 -5.29
C ARG A 120 -10.91 11.70 -5.88
N PHE A 121 -10.75 12.75 -5.09
CA PHE A 121 -10.81 14.10 -5.61
C PHE A 121 -9.52 14.47 -6.33
N ASN A 122 -9.65 15.05 -7.52
CA ASN A 122 -8.50 15.63 -8.20
C ASN A 122 -8.02 16.92 -7.49
N ARG A 123 -6.83 17.40 -7.87
CA ARG A 123 -6.21 18.59 -7.24
C ARG A 123 -7.11 19.81 -7.25
N ALA A 124 -7.80 20.09 -8.36
CA ALA A 124 -8.68 21.26 -8.47
C ALA A 124 -9.92 21.18 -7.55
N GLN A 125 -10.43 19.96 -7.31
CA GLN A 125 -11.51 19.74 -6.36
C GLN A 125 -11.03 19.92 -4.92
N GLN A 126 -9.83 19.43 -4.59
CA GLN A 126 -9.23 19.64 -3.27
C GLN A 126 -8.88 21.11 -3.02
N ASP A 127 -8.35 21.83 -4.02
CA ASP A 127 -8.06 23.27 -3.94
C ASP A 127 -9.32 24.11 -3.66
N ALA A 128 -10.49 23.67 -4.13
CA ALA A 128 -11.75 24.39 -3.92
C ALA A 128 -12.15 24.49 -2.42
N PHE A 129 -11.64 23.60 -1.55
CA PHE A 129 -11.90 23.67 -0.11
C PHE A 129 -11.00 24.67 0.63
N LEU A 130 -9.80 24.97 0.10
CA LEU A 130 -8.78 25.75 0.81
C LEU A 130 -9.27 27.11 1.33
N PRO A 131 -9.90 27.97 0.50
CA PRO A 131 -10.33 29.30 0.98
C PRO A 131 -11.35 29.21 2.12
N HIS A 132 -12.17 28.17 2.12
CA HIS A 132 -13.24 27.99 3.10
C HIS A 132 -12.74 27.36 4.41
N VAL A 133 -11.74 26.49 4.33
CA VAL A 133 -11.01 25.95 5.50
C VAL A 133 -10.20 27.06 6.17
N GLU A 134 -9.46 27.87 5.39
CA GLU A 134 -8.68 29.00 5.90
C GLU A 134 -9.54 30.06 6.57
N ALA A 135 -10.65 30.43 5.93
CA ALA A 135 -11.59 31.38 6.49
C ALA A 135 -12.40 30.81 7.69
N GLY A 136 -12.28 29.51 7.97
CA GLY A 136 -13.10 28.82 8.99
C GLY A 136 -14.60 28.80 8.65
N ASN A 137 -14.99 28.90 7.38
CA ASN A 137 -16.37 28.81 6.93
C ASN A 137 -16.92 27.40 7.10
N ILE A 138 -16.04 26.42 7.02
CA ILE A 138 -16.32 25.00 7.19
C ILE A 138 -15.30 24.36 8.14
N LEU A 139 -15.73 23.29 8.79
CA LEU A 139 -14.87 22.30 9.39
C LEU A 139 -14.83 21.11 8.41
N LEU A 140 -13.68 20.89 7.79
CA LEU A 140 -13.50 19.78 6.86
C LEU A 140 -13.09 18.51 7.59
N ILE A 141 -13.86 17.44 7.44
CA ILE A 141 -13.50 16.11 7.88
C ILE A 141 -13.30 15.26 6.64
N GLY A 142 -12.04 14.97 6.31
CA GLY A 142 -11.70 14.02 5.25
C GLY A 142 -11.60 12.60 5.81
N ALA A 143 -11.97 11.61 5.00
CA ALA A 143 -11.69 10.20 5.29
C ALA A 143 -10.99 9.57 4.08
N THR A 144 -10.01 8.70 4.34
CA THR A 144 -9.29 7.99 3.29
C THR A 144 -8.75 6.65 3.78
N THR A 145 -8.68 5.68 2.88
CA THR A 145 -7.94 4.42 3.07
C THR A 145 -6.51 4.52 2.55
N GLU A 146 -6.23 5.48 1.66
CA GLU A 146 -4.92 5.69 1.04
C GLU A 146 -4.02 6.59 1.89
N ASN A 147 -2.70 6.48 1.69
CA ASN A 147 -1.75 7.33 2.42
C ASN A 147 -1.92 8.82 2.03
N PRO A 148 -2.34 9.67 2.97
CA PRO A 148 -2.65 11.05 2.68
C PRO A 148 -1.44 11.87 2.18
N SER A 149 -0.22 11.44 2.47
CA SER A 149 0.99 12.13 2.00
C SER A 149 1.16 12.08 0.48
N PHE A 150 0.52 11.12 -0.19
CA PHE A 150 0.57 11.00 -1.66
C PHE A 150 -0.68 11.52 -2.34
N GLU A 151 -1.83 11.45 -1.66
CA GLU A 151 -3.14 11.64 -2.26
C GLU A 151 -3.78 12.98 -1.92
N VAL A 152 -3.40 13.60 -0.80
CA VAL A 152 -3.94 14.89 -0.38
C VAL A 152 -2.92 15.99 -0.67
N ILE A 153 -3.37 17.08 -1.29
CA ILE A 153 -2.48 18.20 -1.61
C ILE A 153 -1.86 18.81 -0.35
N ALA A 154 -0.58 19.13 -0.40
CA ALA A 154 0.17 19.66 0.75
C ALA A 154 -0.45 20.91 1.40
N PRO A 155 -1.03 21.89 0.64
CA PRO A 155 -1.71 23.03 1.25
C PRO A 155 -2.93 22.64 2.09
N LEU A 156 -3.70 21.63 1.69
CA LEU A 156 -4.86 21.14 2.44
C LEU A 156 -4.40 20.36 3.67
N LEU A 157 -3.42 19.47 3.48
CA LEU A 157 -2.87 18.64 4.55
C LEU A 157 -2.26 19.48 5.69
N SER A 158 -1.60 20.60 5.36
CA SER A 158 -1.01 21.51 6.37
C SER A 158 -2.05 22.22 7.26
N ARG A 159 -3.33 22.22 6.87
CA ARG A 159 -4.46 22.84 7.59
C ARG A 159 -5.37 21.84 8.29
N MET A 160 -5.05 20.56 8.18
CA MET A 160 -5.82 19.48 8.78
C MET A 160 -4.97 18.69 9.76
N LYS A 161 -5.59 18.21 10.82
CA LYS A 161 -4.94 17.29 11.74
C LYS A 161 -5.20 15.84 11.31
N VAL A 162 -4.14 15.09 11.04
CA VAL A 162 -4.26 13.69 10.61
C VAL A 162 -4.39 12.79 11.82
N TYR A 163 -5.43 11.96 11.84
CA TYR A 163 -5.65 10.91 12.84
C TYR A 163 -5.65 9.55 12.15
N VAL A 164 -4.78 8.67 12.63
CA VAL A 164 -4.63 7.31 12.09
C VAL A 164 -5.52 6.38 12.89
N LEU A 165 -6.51 5.77 12.23
CA LEU A 165 -7.36 4.76 12.83
C LEU A 165 -6.78 3.37 12.52
N LYS A 166 -6.74 2.51 13.53
CA LYS A 166 -6.27 1.12 13.41
C LYS A 166 -7.42 0.19 13.02
N ALA A 167 -7.09 -0.92 12.36
CA ALA A 167 -8.03 -2.03 12.19
C ALA A 167 -8.52 -2.53 13.55
N HIS A 168 -9.74 -3.04 13.63
CA HIS A 168 -10.21 -3.70 14.84
C HIS A 168 -9.45 -5.00 15.11
N THR A 169 -9.20 -5.32 16.37
CA THR A 169 -8.67 -6.63 16.75
C THR A 169 -9.76 -7.70 16.63
N PRO A 170 -9.42 -9.00 16.54
CA PRO A 170 -10.40 -10.06 16.52
C PRO A 170 -11.35 -10.00 17.73
N GLU A 171 -10.85 -9.70 18.92
CA GLU A 171 -11.63 -9.59 20.16
C GLU A 171 -12.62 -8.42 20.09
N GLN A 172 -12.21 -7.30 19.50
CA GLN A 172 -13.10 -6.15 19.28
C GLN A 172 -14.22 -6.49 18.30
N ILE A 173 -13.90 -7.22 17.22
CA ILE A 173 -14.91 -7.70 16.27
C ILE A 173 -15.87 -8.68 16.94
N VAL A 174 -15.39 -9.64 17.73
CA VAL A 174 -16.26 -10.56 18.49
C VAL A 174 -17.23 -9.76 19.38
N THR A 175 -16.72 -8.76 20.12
CA THR A 175 -17.57 -7.89 20.94
C THR A 175 -18.65 -7.16 20.13
N LEU A 176 -18.31 -6.70 18.92
CA LEU A 176 -19.28 -6.07 18.01
C LEU A 176 -20.35 -7.05 17.55
N LEU A 177 -19.98 -8.30 17.22
CA LEU A 177 -20.91 -9.36 16.80
C LEU A 177 -21.83 -9.80 17.94
N GLU A 178 -21.30 -9.96 19.18
CA GLU A 178 -22.09 -10.28 20.35
C GLU A 178 -23.13 -9.19 20.65
N ARG A 179 -22.74 -7.91 20.57
CA ARG A 179 -23.68 -6.78 20.68
C ARG A 179 -24.79 -6.86 19.63
N ALA A 180 -24.46 -7.23 18.39
CA ALA A 180 -25.45 -7.36 17.31
C ALA A 180 -26.41 -8.53 17.56
N LEU A 181 -25.96 -9.64 18.11
CA LEU A 181 -26.80 -10.77 18.48
C LEU A 181 -27.74 -10.43 19.65
N ALA A 182 -27.28 -9.63 20.62
CA ALA A 182 -28.04 -9.26 21.80
C ALA A 182 -29.02 -8.09 21.58
N ASP A 183 -28.72 -7.16 20.67
CA ASP A 183 -29.52 -5.94 20.47
C ASP A 183 -30.85 -6.27 19.74
N ALA A 184 -31.95 -6.20 20.49
CA ALA A 184 -33.29 -6.46 19.93
C ALA A 184 -33.86 -5.28 19.09
N ALA A 185 -33.29 -4.08 19.21
CA ALA A 185 -33.79 -2.90 18.52
C ALA A 185 -33.08 -2.71 17.15
N ARG A 186 -31.78 -2.85 17.13
CA ARG A 186 -30.92 -2.56 15.97
C ARG A 186 -30.29 -3.83 15.37
N GLY A 187 -30.09 -4.86 16.20
CA GLY A 187 -29.39 -6.09 15.86
C GLY A 187 -30.31 -7.25 15.44
N LEU A 188 -29.89 -8.44 15.81
CA LEU A 188 -30.54 -9.71 15.53
C LEU A 188 -31.24 -10.33 16.75
N GLY A 189 -31.31 -9.63 17.87
CA GLY A 189 -31.84 -10.15 19.12
C GLY A 189 -33.30 -10.63 19.07
N ARG A 190 -34.10 -10.18 18.08
CA ARG A 190 -35.47 -10.68 17.84
C ARG A 190 -35.53 -11.92 16.96
N GLU A 191 -34.43 -12.26 16.29
CA GLU A 191 -34.38 -13.35 15.31
C GLU A 191 -33.93 -14.68 15.92
N ASN A 192 -33.68 -14.71 17.25
CA ASN A 192 -33.22 -15.87 18.00
C ASN A 192 -32.00 -16.55 17.34
N VAL A 193 -30.99 -15.74 16.93
CA VAL A 193 -29.77 -16.24 16.32
C VAL A 193 -28.81 -16.67 17.42
N GLU A 194 -28.38 -17.94 17.38
CA GLU A 194 -27.38 -18.52 18.27
C GLU A 194 -26.09 -18.79 17.48
N ALA A 195 -24.97 -18.23 17.94
CA ALA A 195 -23.64 -18.48 17.40
C ALA A 195 -22.69 -18.93 18.51
N SER A 196 -21.91 -19.97 18.26
CA SER A 196 -20.84 -20.36 19.19
C SER A 196 -19.70 -19.34 19.17
N ALA A 197 -18.93 -19.27 20.26
CA ALA A 197 -17.73 -18.41 20.33
C ALA A 197 -16.76 -18.70 19.17
N GLU A 198 -16.58 -19.97 18.81
CA GLU A 198 -15.73 -20.40 17.72
C GLU A 198 -16.16 -19.82 16.36
N ILE A 199 -17.47 -19.77 16.09
CA ILE A 199 -18.00 -19.16 14.86
C ILE A 199 -17.75 -17.64 14.86
N LEU A 200 -17.97 -16.96 15.97
CA LEU A 200 -17.72 -15.52 16.09
C LEU A 200 -16.24 -15.18 15.92
N GLU A 201 -15.34 -15.94 16.52
CA GLU A 201 -13.89 -15.81 16.35
C GLU A 201 -13.47 -16.04 14.88
N ARG A 202 -14.07 -17.06 14.23
CA ARG A 202 -13.78 -17.33 12.83
C ARG A 202 -14.23 -16.18 11.92
N ILE A 203 -15.43 -15.63 12.15
CA ILE A 203 -15.92 -14.44 11.42
C ILE A 203 -14.96 -13.26 11.68
N ALA A 204 -14.50 -13.06 12.91
CA ALA A 204 -13.61 -11.96 13.28
C ALA A 204 -12.27 -12.05 12.57
N ILE A 205 -11.65 -13.24 12.51
CA ILE A 205 -10.39 -13.48 11.79
C ILE A 205 -10.57 -13.18 10.30
N LEU A 206 -11.64 -13.68 9.69
CA LEU A 206 -11.92 -13.53 8.27
C LEU A 206 -12.31 -12.11 7.86
N ALA A 207 -12.89 -11.35 8.78
CA ALA A 207 -13.17 -9.92 8.58
C ALA A 207 -11.90 -9.06 8.55
N ASN A 208 -10.77 -9.58 9.04
CA ASN A 208 -9.46 -8.90 9.02
C ASN A 208 -9.52 -7.44 9.53
N GLY A 209 -10.27 -7.23 10.62
CA GLY A 209 -10.44 -5.92 11.24
C GLY A 209 -11.49 -4.99 10.61
N ASP A 210 -12.20 -5.43 9.57
CA ASP A 210 -13.32 -4.71 8.96
C ASP A 210 -14.65 -5.07 9.64
N ALA A 211 -15.15 -4.20 10.53
CA ALA A 211 -16.41 -4.40 11.22
C ALA A 211 -17.62 -4.50 10.28
N ARG A 212 -17.61 -3.79 9.15
CA ARG A 212 -18.69 -3.87 8.14
C ARG A 212 -18.73 -5.24 7.49
N ALA A 213 -17.56 -5.78 7.13
CA ALA A 213 -17.46 -7.13 6.58
C ALA A 213 -17.93 -8.19 7.58
N ALA A 214 -17.58 -8.04 8.88
CA ALA A 214 -18.02 -8.92 9.95
C ALA A 214 -19.55 -8.92 10.10
N TYR A 215 -20.17 -7.75 10.19
CA TYR A 215 -21.63 -7.64 10.27
C TYR A 215 -22.35 -8.20 9.06
N ASN A 216 -21.86 -7.92 7.85
CA ASN A 216 -22.46 -8.47 6.61
C ASN A 216 -22.37 -10.00 6.57
N THR A 217 -21.28 -10.58 7.09
CA THR A 217 -21.11 -12.03 7.17
C THR A 217 -22.08 -12.62 8.20
N LEU A 218 -22.20 -12.01 9.38
CA LEU A 218 -23.16 -12.45 10.40
C LEU A 218 -24.61 -12.37 9.89
N GLU A 219 -24.99 -11.28 9.22
CA GLU A 219 -26.33 -11.09 8.65
C GLU A 219 -26.62 -12.15 7.57
N ALA A 220 -25.66 -12.43 6.67
CA ALA A 220 -25.82 -13.46 5.63
C ALA A 220 -25.99 -14.86 6.23
N LEU A 221 -25.25 -15.18 7.29
CA LEU A 221 -25.40 -16.44 8.03
C LEU A 221 -26.78 -16.54 8.70
N ALA A 222 -27.22 -15.49 9.38
CA ALA A 222 -28.53 -15.44 10.04
C ALA A 222 -29.69 -15.62 9.04
N MET A 223 -29.61 -14.95 7.88
CA MET A 223 -30.60 -15.07 6.82
C MET A 223 -30.57 -16.45 6.12
N GLY A 224 -29.39 -17.04 6.00
CA GLY A 224 -29.21 -18.36 5.38
C GLY A 224 -29.59 -19.54 6.29
N THR A 225 -29.79 -19.31 7.60
CA THR A 225 -30.10 -20.34 8.58
C THR A 225 -31.64 -20.46 8.77
N ALA A 226 -32.21 -21.62 8.46
CA ALA A 226 -33.59 -21.88 8.78
C ALA A 226 -33.79 -22.03 10.30
N PRO A 227 -34.91 -21.52 10.88
CA PRO A 227 -35.19 -21.71 12.31
C PRO A 227 -35.46 -23.18 12.61
N ASP A 228 -35.01 -23.66 13.78
CA ASP A 228 -35.32 -24.99 14.30
C ASP A 228 -36.77 -25.08 14.81
N ALA A 229 -37.16 -26.23 15.37
CA ALA A 229 -38.51 -26.45 15.90
C ALA A 229 -38.84 -25.52 17.11
N ALA A 230 -37.83 -24.94 17.77
CA ALA A 230 -37.98 -23.97 18.83
C ALA A 230 -37.88 -22.51 18.32
N GLY A 231 -37.78 -22.29 17.02
CA GLY A 231 -37.66 -20.97 16.41
C GLY A 231 -36.26 -20.37 16.52
N ARG A 232 -35.23 -21.14 16.85
CA ARG A 232 -33.84 -20.68 16.96
C ARG A 232 -33.09 -20.91 15.67
N ARG A 233 -32.25 -19.96 15.31
CA ARG A 233 -31.32 -20.03 14.14
C ARG A 233 -29.89 -20.32 14.62
N VAL A 234 -29.52 -21.59 14.66
CA VAL A 234 -28.20 -22.01 15.12
C VAL A 234 -27.22 -21.94 13.96
N LEU A 235 -26.25 -21.03 14.03
CA LEU A 235 -25.22 -20.89 13.01
C LEU A 235 -24.26 -22.09 13.05
N THR A 236 -23.88 -22.60 11.88
CA THR A 236 -23.02 -23.78 11.75
C THR A 236 -21.73 -23.46 10.98
N GLN A 237 -20.67 -24.21 11.26
CA GLN A 237 -19.39 -24.12 10.56
C GLN A 237 -19.55 -24.38 9.05
N ALA A 238 -20.36 -25.38 8.68
CA ALA A 238 -20.59 -25.72 7.27
C ALA A 238 -21.20 -24.54 6.50
N LEU A 239 -22.20 -23.84 7.09
CA LEU A 239 -22.82 -22.69 6.46
C LEU A 239 -21.83 -21.51 6.36
N LEU A 240 -20.95 -21.33 7.36
CA LEU A 240 -19.90 -20.32 7.32
C LEU A 240 -18.94 -20.58 6.14
N GLU A 241 -18.54 -21.82 5.92
CA GLU A 241 -17.70 -22.21 4.78
C GLU A 241 -18.38 -21.94 3.44
N ASP A 242 -19.66 -22.26 3.31
CA ASP A 242 -20.45 -21.98 2.10
C ASP A 242 -20.58 -20.48 1.81
N VAL A 243 -20.79 -19.66 2.83
CA VAL A 243 -20.87 -18.20 2.70
C VAL A 243 -19.51 -17.60 2.31
N LEU A 244 -18.42 -18.19 2.82
CA LEU A 244 -17.06 -17.72 2.57
C LEU A 244 -16.50 -18.14 1.21
N GLN A 245 -16.82 -19.32 0.69
CA GLN A 245 -16.43 -19.74 -0.67
C GLN A 245 -16.91 -18.76 -1.76
N ARG A 246 -17.87 -17.89 -1.44
CA ARG A 246 -18.34 -16.81 -2.32
C ARG A 246 -17.65 -15.47 -2.10
N LYS A 247 -16.78 -15.34 -1.09
CA LYS A 247 -16.06 -14.09 -0.78
C LYS A 247 -14.57 -14.23 -1.07
N LEU A 248 -14.14 -13.76 -2.22
CA LEU A 248 -12.75 -13.34 -2.42
C LEU A 248 -12.45 -12.21 -1.44
N LEU A 249 -11.35 -12.33 -0.68
CA LEU A 249 -10.84 -11.25 0.18
C LEU A 249 -10.78 -9.96 -0.65
N PRO A 250 -11.31 -8.84 -0.18
CA PRO A 250 -11.17 -7.58 -0.89
C PRO A 250 -9.69 -7.20 -0.91
N TYR A 251 -9.04 -7.40 -2.05
CA TYR A 251 -7.69 -6.96 -2.31
C TYR A 251 -7.75 -5.71 -3.19
N ASP A 252 -7.25 -4.60 -2.65
CA ASP A 252 -7.08 -3.39 -3.44
C ASP A 252 -5.77 -3.50 -4.24
N LYS A 253 -5.90 -3.87 -5.53
CA LYS A 253 -4.76 -4.09 -6.46
C LYS A 253 -3.91 -2.84 -6.72
N SER A 254 -4.35 -1.68 -6.30
CA SER A 254 -3.67 -0.39 -6.51
C SER A 254 -3.40 0.38 -5.22
N GLY A 255 -3.83 -0.13 -4.06
CA GLY A 255 -3.73 0.56 -2.78
C GLY A 255 -2.42 0.39 -2.03
N GLU A 256 -2.31 1.06 -0.90
CA GLU A 256 -1.12 1.07 -0.04
C GLU A 256 -0.73 -0.36 0.42
N GLU A 257 -1.69 -1.25 0.64
CA GLU A 257 -1.43 -2.62 1.09
C GLU A 257 -0.65 -3.43 0.05
N HIS A 258 -0.94 -3.25 -1.25
CA HIS A 258 -0.16 -3.82 -2.35
C HIS A 258 1.33 -3.47 -2.26
N PHE A 259 1.64 -2.16 -2.07
CA PHE A 259 3.02 -1.70 -1.94
C PHE A 259 3.68 -2.17 -0.64
N ASN A 260 2.92 -2.25 0.45
CA ASN A 260 3.44 -2.71 1.74
C ASN A 260 3.78 -4.20 1.72
N LEU A 261 2.94 -5.05 1.13
CA LEU A 261 3.16 -6.49 1.05
C LEU A 261 4.38 -6.82 0.18
N ILE A 262 4.48 -6.23 -1.02
CA ILE A 262 5.67 -6.47 -1.86
C ILE A 262 6.95 -5.90 -1.25
N SER A 263 6.87 -4.78 -0.53
CA SER A 263 7.99 -4.22 0.22
C SER A 263 8.41 -5.12 1.38
N ALA A 264 7.45 -5.75 2.07
CA ALA A 264 7.72 -6.70 3.13
C ALA A 264 8.41 -7.96 2.58
N LEU A 265 7.92 -8.53 1.48
CA LEU A 265 8.56 -9.65 0.78
C LEU A 265 10.01 -9.30 0.40
N HIS A 266 10.22 -8.16 -0.23
CA HIS A 266 11.54 -7.71 -0.67
C HIS A 266 12.52 -7.56 0.51
N LYS A 267 12.06 -6.93 1.61
CA LYS A 267 12.87 -6.74 2.82
C LYS A 267 13.19 -8.07 3.52
N SER A 268 12.26 -9.04 3.49
CA SER A 268 12.47 -10.36 4.05
C SER A 268 13.55 -11.12 3.27
N VAL A 269 13.48 -11.12 1.93
CA VAL A 269 14.53 -11.69 1.06
C VAL A 269 15.88 -11.02 1.33
N ARG A 270 15.92 -9.70 1.40
CA ARG A 270 17.15 -8.91 1.67
C ARG A 270 17.73 -9.22 3.05
N ASN A 271 16.86 -9.45 4.04
CA ASN A 271 17.26 -9.82 5.41
C ASN A 271 17.60 -11.31 5.58
N SER A 272 17.58 -12.10 4.51
CA SER A 272 17.84 -13.54 4.54
C SER A 272 16.88 -14.34 5.45
N ASP A 273 15.60 -13.92 5.47
CA ASP A 273 14.53 -14.56 6.24
C ASP A 273 13.60 -15.34 5.29
N PRO A 274 13.82 -16.67 5.12
CA PRO A 274 13.01 -17.48 4.22
C PRO A 274 11.57 -17.67 4.71
N ASP A 275 11.35 -17.73 6.03
CA ASP A 275 10.03 -17.95 6.60
C ASP A 275 9.13 -16.72 6.40
N ALA A 276 9.65 -15.53 6.69
CA ALA A 276 8.94 -14.29 6.40
C ALA A 276 8.72 -14.09 4.89
N SER A 277 9.68 -14.48 4.04
CA SER A 277 9.54 -14.41 2.59
C SER A 277 8.42 -15.31 2.07
N LEU A 278 8.31 -16.53 2.58
CA LEU A 278 7.21 -17.45 2.26
C LEU A 278 5.86 -16.91 2.75
N TYR A 279 5.83 -16.38 3.97
CA TYR A 279 4.59 -15.82 4.53
C TYR A 279 4.05 -14.66 3.70
N TRP A 280 4.90 -13.69 3.35
CA TRP A 280 4.47 -12.52 2.57
C TRP A 280 4.11 -12.89 1.13
N LEU A 281 4.84 -13.83 0.51
CA LEU A 281 4.50 -14.37 -0.80
C LEU A 281 3.12 -15.04 -0.80
N ALA A 282 2.88 -15.96 0.16
CA ALA A 282 1.61 -16.66 0.28
C ALA A 282 0.46 -15.67 0.54
N ARG A 283 0.66 -14.70 1.44
CA ARG A 283 -0.34 -13.68 1.73
C ARG A 283 -0.71 -12.86 0.50
N MET A 284 0.27 -12.50 -0.37
CA MET A 284 -0.01 -11.80 -1.63
C MET A 284 -0.82 -12.67 -2.58
N LEU A 285 -0.46 -13.95 -2.75
CA LEU A 285 -1.16 -14.88 -3.63
C LEU A 285 -2.60 -15.12 -3.16
N GLU A 286 -2.81 -15.37 -1.86
CA GLU A 286 -4.14 -15.57 -1.26
C GLU A 286 -5.01 -14.30 -1.31
N SER A 287 -4.39 -13.13 -1.28
CA SER A 287 -5.10 -11.86 -1.46
C SER A 287 -5.48 -11.58 -2.93
N GLY A 288 -5.07 -12.41 -3.89
CA GLY A 288 -5.41 -12.28 -5.31
C GLY A 288 -4.48 -11.36 -6.10
N GLU A 289 -3.24 -11.15 -5.62
CA GLU A 289 -2.20 -10.46 -6.39
C GLU A 289 -1.86 -11.22 -7.67
N ASP A 290 -1.51 -10.48 -8.72
CA ASP A 290 -1.02 -11.08 -9.97
C ASP A 290 0.29 -11.86 -9.71
N PRO A 291 0.29 -13.19 -9.83
CA PRO A 291 1.49 -13.99 -9.60
C PRO A 291 2.66 -13.62 -10.52
N LEU A 292 2.37 -13.14 -11.75
CA LEU A 292 3.40 -12.65 -12.66
C LEU A 292 4.00 -11.31 -12.20
N TYR A 293 3.22 -10.47 -11.50
CA TYR A 293 3.78 -9.29 -10.83
C TYR A 293 4.78 -9.72 -9.74
N ILE A 294 4.41 -10.67 -8.89
CA ILE A 294 5.32 -11.21 -7.87
C ILE A 294 6.58 -11.81 -8.51
N ALA A 295 6.43 -12.61 -9.58
CA ALA A 295 7.56 -13.17 -10.32
C ALA A 295 8.51 -12.09 -10.84
N ARG A 296 7.99 -11.02 -11.45
CA ARG A 296 8.80 -9.86 -11.91
C ARG A 296 9.57 -9.21 -10.77
N ARG A 297 8.97 -9.14 -9.58
CA ARG A 297 9.64 -8.59 -8.39
C ARG A 297 10.75 -9.51 -7.89
N LEU A 298 10.56 -10.84 -7.91
CA LEU A 298 11.62 -11.80 -7.58
C LEU A 298 12.81 -11.71 -8.55
N VAL A 299 12.56 -11.56 -9.86
CA VAL A 299 13.62 -11.32 -10.85
C VAL A 299 14.39 -10.03 -10.54
N ARG A 300 13.69 -8.97 -10.14
CA ARG A 300 14.33 -7.72 -9.75
C ARG A 300 15.20 -7.91 -8.48
N MET A 301 14.70 -8.60 -7.46
CA MET A 301 15.48 -8.90 -6.25
C MET A 301 16.74 -9.70 -6.55
N ALA A 302 16.66 -10.66 -7.49
CA ALA A 302 17.81 -11.43 -7.94
C ALA A 302 18.92 -10.55 -8.55
N SER A 303 18.56 -9.48 -9.26
CA SER A 303 19.52 -8.56 -9.87
C SER A 303 19.99 -7.47 -8.91
N GLU A 304 19.09 -6.95 -8.04
CA GLU A 304 19.34 -5.80 -7.17
C GLU A 304 20.06 -6.18 -5.87
N ASP A 305 19.61 -7.27 -5.20
CA ASP A 305 20.07 -7.63 -3.86
C ASP A 305 21.04 -8.84 -3.83
N ILE A 306 20.95 -9.72 -4.82
CA ILE A 306 21.81 -10.88 -4.94
C ILE A 306 22.97 -10.58 -5.91
N GLY A 307 22.67 -10.02 -7.06
CA GLY A 307 23.64 -9.59 -8.06
C GLY A 307 24.61 -10.71 -8.46
N LEU A 308 25.88 -10.38 -8.54
CA LEU A 308 26.93 -11.32 -8.88
C LEU A 308 27.47 -12.15 -7.72
N ALA A 309 26.95 -11.98 -6.51
CA ALA A 309 27.27 -12.88 -5.40
C ALA A 309 26.73 -14.30 -5.66
N GLU A 310 25.58 -14.41 -6.34
CA GLU A 310 25.05 -15.69 -6.86
C GLU A 310 24.52 -15.50 -8.30
N PRO A 311 25.36 -15.74 -9.32
CA PRO A 311 25.02 -15.49 -10.71
C PRO A 311 23.81 -16.27 -11.24
N HIS A 312 23.45 -17.41 -10.62
CA HIS A 312 22.30 -18.22 -11.02
C HIS A 312 20.97 -17.67 -10.51
N ALA A 313 20.98 -16.69 -9.62
CA ALA A 313 19.75 -16.17 -9.01
C ALA A 313 18.72 -15.68 -10.05
N VAL A 314 19.16 -14.95 -11.08
CA VAL A 314 18.28 -14.51 -12.17
C VAL A 314 17.74 -15.69 -12.97
N GLN A 315 18.54 -16.72 -13.23
CA GLN A 315 18.10 -17.91 -13.96
C GLN A 315 17.04 -18.67 -13.21
N VAL A 316 17.22 -18.87 -11.89
CA VAL A 316 16.26 -19.54 -11.01
C VAL A 316 14.92 -18.77 -11.00
N THR A 317 14.95 -17.45 -10.89
CA THR A 317 13.72 -16.65 -10.86
C THR A 317 13.00 -16.62 -12.20
N ILE A 318 13.72 -16.60 -13.32
CA ILE A 318 13.11 -16.70 -14.66
C ILE A 318 12.52 -18.10 -14.86
N ALA A 319 13.24 -19.17 -14.46
CA ALA A 319 12.71 -20.52 -14.54
C ALA A 319 11.45 -20.71 -13.68
N ALA A 320 11.40 -20.11 -12.49
CA ALA A 320 10.21 -20.15 -11.63
C ALA A 320 9.02 -19.42 -12.27
N MET A 321 9.25 -18.25 -12.92
CA MET A 321 8.22 -17.54 -13.66
C MET A 321 7.66 -18.39 -14.81
N GLN A 322 8.54 -19.01 -15.60
CA GLN A 322 8.15 -19.89 -16.71
C GLN A 322 7.41 -21.14 -16.23
N ALA A 323 7.84 -21.72 -15.10
CA ALA A 323 7.15 -22.86 -14.49
C ALA A 323 5.74 -22.45 -14.05
N PHE A 324 5.57 -21.26 -13.46
CA PHE A 324 4.24 -20.73 -13.12
C PHE A 324 3.37 -20.54 -14.36
N GLU A 325 3.91 -19.96 -15.44
CA GLU A 325 3.18 -19.77 -16.71
C GLU A 325 2.74 -21.11 -17.34
N LEU A 326 3.55 -22.17 -17.19
CA LEU A 326 3.25 -23.50 -17.70
C LEU A 326 2.21 -24.24 -16.86
N LEU A 327 2.32 -24.19 -15.55
CA LEU A 327 1.50 -24.98 -14.63
C LEU A 327 0.19 -24.26 -14.25
N GLY A 328 0.21 -22.92 -14.18
CA GLY A 328 -0.89 -22.12 -13.68
C GLY A 328 -1.13 -22.27 -12.17
N PRO A 329 -2.11 -21.54 -11.61
CA PRO A 329 -2.51 -21.68 -10.21
C PRO A 329 -3.38 -22.94 -10.01
N PRO A 330 -3.31 -23.63 -8.84
CA PRO A 330 -2.44 -23.32 -7.71
C PRO A 330 -1.03 -23.93 -7.80
N GLU A 331 -0.79 -24.93 -8.67
CA GLU A 331 0.45 -25.71 -8.71
C GLU A 331 1.70 -24.84 -8.97
N GLY A 332 1.58 -23.84 -9.84
CA GLY A 332 2.66 -22.92 -10.18
C GLY A 332 3.12 -22.01 -9.02
N HIS A 333 2.31 -21.84 -7.98
CA HIS A 333 2.66 -21.06 -6.80
C HIS A 333 3.90 -21.63 -6.08
N LEU A 334 4.08 -22.96 -6.12
CA LEU A 334 5.23 -23.60 -5.50
C LEU A 334 6.56 -23.22 -6.15
N ALA A 335 6.58 -22.99 -7.46
CA ALA A 335 7.77 -22.52 -8.15
C ALA A 335 8.20 -21.12 -7.68
N LEU A 336 7.24 -20.21 -7.48
CA LEU A 336 7.51 -18.88 -6.92
C LEU A 336 8.00 -18.95 -5.47
N ALA A 337 7.42 -19.84 -4.66
CA ALA A 337 7.85 -20.10 -3.29
C ALA A 337 9.30 -20.61 -3.24
N GLN A 338 9.64 -21.55 -4.09
CA GLN A 338 11.01 -22.07 -4.22
C GLN A 338 12.01 -20.95 -4.58
N ALA A 339 11.66 -20.08 -5.52
CA ALA A 339 12.50 -18.94 -5.89
C ALA A 339 12.67 -17.94 -4.72
N ALA A 340 11.62 -17.65 -3.96
CA ALA A 340 11.69 -16.77 -2.79
C ALA A 340 12.64 -17.32 -1.71
N VAL A 341 12.55 -18.64 -1.40
CA VAL A 341 13.47 -19.30 -0.46
C VAL A 341 14.91 -19.27 -0.98
N TYR A 342 15.11 -19.59 -2.26
CA TYR A 342 16.43 -19.56 -2.88
C TYR A 342 17.07 -18.16 -2.74
N LEU A 343 16.35 -17.11 -3.11
CA LEU A 343 16.83 -15.74 -2.98
C LEU A 343 17.11 -15.35 -1.53
N SER A 344 16.28 -15.79 -0.59
CA SER A 344 16.47 -15.49 0.83
C SER A 344 17.78 -16.07 1.36
N LEU A 345 18.15 -17.27 0.91
CA LEU A 345 19.36 -17.98 1.37
C LEU A 345 20.61 -17.67 0.54
N ALA A 346 20.46 -17.06 -0.65
CA ALA A 346 21.58 -16.67 -1.48
C ALA A 346 22.44 -15.58 -0.82
N PRO A 347 23.78 -15.59 -1.04
CA PRO A 347 24.63 -14.47 -0.61
C PRO A 347 24.19 -13.17 -1.26
N LYS A 348 24.31 -12.04 -0.53
CA LYS A 348 23.78 -10.74 -0.92
C LYS A 348 24.88 -9.83 -1.47
N SER A 349 24.61 -9.18 -2.60
CA SER A 349 25.44 -8.07 -3.10
C SER A 349 24.59 -7.10 -3.92
N ASN A 350 24.65 -5.83 -3.60
CA ASN A 350 24.10 -4.75 -4.38
C ASN A 350 25.17 -3.97 -5.18
N ALA A 351 26.38 -4.53 -5.34
CA ALA A 351 27.51 -3.84 -5.95
C ALA A 351 27.22 -3.38 -7.39
N VAL A 352 26.51 -4.19 -8.19
CA VAL A 352 26.10 -3.80 -9.54
C VAL A 352 25.07 -2.67 -9.51
N TYR A 353 24.10 -2.73 -8.60
CA TYR A 353 23.07 -1.70 -8.45
C TYR A 353 23.69 -0.35 -8.07
N THR A 354 24.57 -0.33 -7.07
CA THR A 354 25.27 0.90 -6.64
C THR A 354 26.20 1.43 -7.73
N ALA A 355 26.92 0.55 -8.44
CA ALA A 355 27.76 0.92 -9.55
C ALA A 355 26.98 1.61 -10.68
N TYR A 356 25.83 1.03 -11.06
CA TYR A 356 24.98 1.61 -12.10
C TYR A 356 24.36 2.94 -11.66
N GLY A 357 23.96 3.07 -10.39
CA GLY A 357 23.51 4.33 -9.82
C GLY A 357 24.58 5.44 -9.92
N ALA A 358 25.82 5.13 -9.55
CA ALA A 358 26.91 6.08 -9.62
C ALA A 358 27.22 6.52 -11.08
N VAL A 359 27.09 5.60 -12.07
CA VAL A 359 27.19 5.98 -13.49
C VAL A 359 26.05 6.92 -13.87
N GLN A 360 24.83 6.67 -13.44
CA GLN A 360 23.69 7.56 -13.73
C GLN A 360 23.86 8.96 -13.12
N ASP A 361 24.43 9.05 -11.92
CA ASP A 361 24.68 10.33 -11.27
C ASP A 361 25.77 11.14 -11.99
N ASP A 362 26.85 10.48 -12.43
CA ASP A 362 27.87 11.13 -13.26
C ASP A 362 27.28 11.62 -14.59
N LEU A 363 26.45 10.81 -15.26
CA LEU A 363 25.78 11.21 -16.50
C LEU A 363 24.82 12.40 -16.35
N ARG A 364 24.25 12.60 -15.16
CA ARG A 364 23.36 13.74 -14.86
C ARG A 364 24.15 15.01 -14.49
N SER A 365 25.33 14.83 -13.91
CA SER A 365 26.14 15.92 -13.36
C SER A 365 27.24 16.42 -14.29
N THR A 366 27.57 15.65 -15.36
CA THR A 366 28.59 16.00 -16.34
C THR A 366 28.00 16.24 -17.74
N MET A 367 28.73 17.00 -18.56
CA MET A 367 28.40 17.09 -19.99
C MET A 367 28.67 15.73 -20.66
N ALA A 368 27.86 15.41 -21.68
CA ALA A 368 28.06 14.19 -22.47
C ALA A 368 29.37 14.25 -23.27
N ASP A 369 30.41 13.63 -22.75
CA ASP A 369 31.69 13.55 -23.44
C ASP A 369 31.63 12.68 -24.70
N PRO A 370 32.34 13.04 -25.75
CA PRO A 370 32.43 12.20 -26.92
C PRO A 370 33.20 10.91 -26.60
N VAL A 371 32.81 9.81 -27.27
CA VAL A 371 33.56 8.56 -27.18
C VAL A 371 35.03 8.79 -27.57
N PRO A 372 36.02 8.33 -26.77
CA PRO A 372 37.45 8.50 -27.08
C PRO A 372 37.82 7.99 -28.49
N LEU A 373 38.65 8.74 -29.21
CA LEU A 373 38.96 8.45 -30.65
C LEU A 373 39.54 7.05 -30.86
N HIS A 374 40.37 6.57 -29.94
CA HIS A 374 41.06 5.27 -30.07
C HIS A 374 40.09 4.07 -30.00
N ILE A 375 38.95 4.20 -29.37
CA ILE A 375 37.91 3.13 -29.28
C ILE A 375 36.80 3.31 -30.35
N ARG A 376 36.89 4.30 -31.22
CA ARG A 376 35.92 4.47 -32.33
C ARG A 376 36.30 3.63 -33.51
N ASN A 377 35.31 3.02 -34.20
CA ASN A 377 35.55 2.27 -35.41
C ASN A 377 35.81 3.20 -36.61
N ALA A 378 36.90 3.01 -37.29
CA ALA A 378 37.27 3.76 -38.52
C ALA A 378 36.77 3.05 -39.78
N VAL A 379 35.54 3.29 -40.19
CA VAL A 379 34.88 2.61 -41.30
C VAL A 379 35.28 3.23 -42.67
N THR A 380 35.61 4.54 -42.67
CA THR A 380 35.96 5.28 -43.91
C THR A 380 37.37 5.82 -43.85
N GLY A 381 37.94 6.14 -45.04
CA GLY A 381 39.26 6.79 -45.11
C GLY A 381 39.33 8.13 -44.37
N LEU A 382 38.26 8.91 -44.42
CA LEU A 382 38.14 10.17 -43.64
C LEU A 382 38.22 9.92 -42.14
N MET A 383 37.50 8.93 -41.59
CA MET A 383 37.55 8.57 -40.19
C MET A 383 38.95 8.17 -39.72
N LYS A 384 39.68 7.39 -40.56
CA LYS A 384 41.09 7.05 -40.30
C LYS A 384 41.98 8.30 -40.24
N ASN A 385 41.78 9.25 -41.15
CA ASN A 385 42.54 10.49 -41.21
C ASN A 385 42.27 11.40 -39.98
N ILE A 386 41.08 11.36 -39.45
CA ILE A 386 40.70 12.09 -38.21
C ILE A 386 41.26 11.40 -36.96
N GLY A 387 41.77 10.17 -37.07
CA GLY A 387 42.39 9.45 -35.95
C GLY A 387 41.48 8.42 -35.27
N TYR A 388 40.36 8.03 -35.87
CA TYR A 388 39.53 6.95 -35.33
C TYR A 388 40.30 5.63 -35.29
N GLY A 389 40.27 4.93 -34.16
CA GLY A 389 40.96 3.68 -33.92
C GLY A 389 42.47 3.80 -33.76
N LYS A 390 43.04 5.03 -33.83
CA LYS A 390 44.49 5.23 -33.67
C LYS A 390 44.89 4.99 -32.21
N GLY A 391 45.78 4.01 -32.00
CA GLY A 391 46.21 3.64 -30.62
C GLY A 391 45.33 2.58 -29.97
N TYR A 392 44.33 2.02 -30.70
CA TYR A 392 43.55 0.90 -30.20
C TYR A 392 44.44 -0.34 -30.02
N GLN A 393 44.38 -0.92 -28.82
CA GLN A 393 45.09 -2.15 -28.47
C GLN A 393 44.10 -3.30 -28.42
N TYR A 394 44.29 -4.27 -29.32
CA TYR A 394 43.42 -5.44 -29.39
C TYR A 394 43.81 -6.44 -28.29
N ALA A 395 42.96 -6.57 -27.25
CA ALA A 395 43.29 -7.37 -26.07
C ALA A 395 43.63 -8.84 -26.38
N HIS A 396 43.09 -9.42 -27.47
CA HIS A 396 43.42 -10.78 -27.87
C HIS A 396 44.87 -10.96 -28.34
N ASP A 397 45.55 -9.87 -28.74
CA ASP A 397 46.95 -9.91 -29.15
C ASP A 397 47.90 -9.80 -27.96
N ALA A 398 47.39 -9.31 -26.81
CA ALA A 398 48.17 -9.23 -25.54
C ALA A 398 48.36 -10.63 -24.94
N GLU A 399 49.51 -10.88 -24.33
CA GLU A 399 49.84 -12.14 -23.69
C GLU A 399 48.82 -12.54 -22.61
N GLU A 400 48.47 -11.61 -21.74
CA GLU A 400 47.54 -11.79 -20.63
C GLU A 400 46.07 -11.52 -21.03
N LYS A 401 45.80 -11.24 -22.31
CA LYS A 401 44.48 -10.83 -22.82
C LYS A 401 43.91 -9.57 -22.13
N VAL A 402 44.77 -8.76 -21.59
CA VAL A 402 44.48 -7.49 -20.89
C VAL A 402 45.43 -6.41 -21.38
N THR A 403 44.91 -5.22 -21.65
CA THR A 403 45.69 -4.04 -22.09
C THR A 403 45.55 -2.92 -21.02
N ASP A 404 46.45 -1.97 -21.08
CA ASP A 404 46.43 -0.77 -20.21
C ASP A 404 45.57 0.38 -20.78
N MET A 405 44.91 0.14 -21.91
CA MET A 405 44.11 1.13 -22.59
C MET A 405 42.93 1.61 -21.72
N THR A 406 42.81 2.93 -21.57
CA THR A 406 41.65 3.55 -20.88
C THR A 406 40.46 3.66 -21.83
N CYS A 407 39.30 3.14 -21.44
CA CYS A 407 38.08 3.16 -22.25
C CYS A 407 37.07 4.23 -21.81
N LEU A 408 37.22 4.82 -20.65
CA LEU A 408 36.39 5.94 -20.19
C LEU A 408 36.82 7.25 -20.87
N PRO A 409 35.91 8.23 -21.01
CA PRO A 409 36.26 9.59 -21.40
C PRO A 409 37.33 10.18 -20.48
N GLU A 410 38.10 11.15 -20.98
CA GLU A 410 39.21 11.76 -20.23
C GLU A 410 38.73 12.43 -18.95
N SER A 411 37.57 13.07 -18.95
CA SER A 411 36.94 13.68 -17.79
C SER A 411 36.61 12.69 -16.65
N LEU A 412 36.44 11.41 -17.00
CA LEU A 412 36.14 10.30 -16.10
C LEU A 412 37.33 9.36 -15.89
N ALA A 413 38.53 9.79 -16.32
CA ALA A 413 39.73 8.98 -16.15
C ALA A 413 39.99 8.63 -14.68
N GLY A 414 40.23 7.35 -14.41
CA GLY A 414 40.45 6.85 -13.05
C GLY A 414 39.17 6.63 -12.22
N ARG A 415 37.99 6.92 -12.75
CA ARG A 415 36.73 6.63 -12.09
C ARG A 415 36.55 5.11 -11.93
N VAL A 416 36.13 4.70 -10.73
CA VAL A 416 35.84 3.30 -10.39
C VAL A 416 34.39 3.20 -9.94
N TYR A 417 33.56 2.52 -10.72
CA TYR A 417 32.14 2.33 -10.39
C TYR A 417 31.88 0.99 -9.71
N TYR A 418 32.38 -0.10 -10.31
CA TYR A 418 32.13 -1.44 -9.81
C TYR A 418 33.17 -1.84 -8.75
N ASN A 419 32.67 -2.08 -7.54
CA ASN A 419 33.45 -2.52 -6.40
C ASN A 419 32.82 -3.83 -5.87
N PRO A 420 33.32 -5.00 -6.30
CA PRO A 420 32.78 -6.30 -5.87
C PRO A 420 32.95 -6.53 -4.39
N THR A 421 31.95 -7.16 -3.77
CA THR A 421 31.97 -7.54 -2.37
C THR A 421 32.85 -8.79 -2.15
N ASP A 422 32.91 -9.28 -0.91
CA ASP A 422 33.55 -10.56 -0.56
C ASP A 422 32.52 -11.69 -0.45
N GLN A 423 31.28 -11.47 -0.84
CA GLN A 423 30.19 -12.41 -0.71
C GLN A 423 30.09 -13.34 -1.93
N GLY A 424 29.88 -14.63 -1.66
CA GLY A 424 29.60 -15.62 -2.68
C GLY A 424 30.60 -15.64 -3.84
N PHE A 425 30.08 -15.62 -5.06
CA PHE A 425 30.92 -15.62 -6.28
C PHE A 425 31.67 -14.28 -6.49
N GLU A 426 31.21 -13.18 -5.95
CA GLU A 426 31.91 -11.87 -6.09
C GLU A 426 33.28 -11.85 -5.43
N ALA A 427 33.54 -12.69 -4.42
CA ALA A 427 34.91 -12.84 -3.89
C ALA A 427 35.91 -13.27 -4.96
N ARG A 428 35.52 -14.16 -5.87
CA ARG A 428 36.33 -14.59 -7.02
C ARG A 428 36.46 -13.49 -8.07
N ILE A 429 35.39 -12.76 -8.33
CA ILE A 429 35.38 -11.59 -9.23
C ILE A 429 36.35 -10.53 -8.71
N ARG A 430 36.36 -10.25 -7.41
CA ARG A 430 37.25 -9.30 -6.77
C ARG A 430 38.74 -9.69 -6.97
N GLN A 431 39.08 -10.95 -6.73
CA GLN A 431 40.42 -11.45 -6.95
C GLN A 431 40.86 -11.29 -8.43
N ARG A 432 39.97 -11.63 -9.38
CA ARG A 432 40.24 -11.47 -10.81
C ARG A 432 40.39 -9.99 -11.20
N LEU A 433 39.58 -9.09 -10.63
CA LEU A 433 39.68 -7.65 -10.89
C LEU A 433 41.00 -7.05 -10.37
N GLU A 434 41.47 -7.49 -9.20
CA GLU A 434 42.76 -7.09 -8.62
C GLU A 434 43.93 -7.59 -9.48
N GLU A 435 43.85 -8.79 -10.03
CA GLU A 435 44.81 -9.33 -10.98
C GLU A 435 44.86 -8.51 -12.27
N ILE A 436 43.70 -8.23 -12.88
CA ILE A 436 43.58 -7.37 -14.06
C ILE A 436 44.23 -6.00 -13.82
N ARG A 437 43.92 -5.35 -12.69
CA ARG A 437 44.50 -4.06 -12.32
C ARG A 437 46.02 -4.11 -12.14
N ARG A 438 46.57 -5.23 -11.64
CA ARG A 438 48.01 -5.45 -11.56
C ARG A 438 48.65 -5.57 -12.95
N ILE A 439 48.05 -6.33 -13.87
CA ILE A 439 48.53 -6.48 -15.25
C ILE A 439 48.52 -5.11 -15.94
N GLN A 440 47.43 -4.34 -15.83
CA GLN A 440 47.30 -3.00 -16.40
C GLN A 440 48.41 -2.03 -15.89
N LYS A 441 48.64 -1.99 -14.59
CA LYS A 441 49.70 -1.19 -14.01
C LYS A 441 51.10 -1.58 -14.48
N LYS A 442 51.37 -2.89 -14.65
CA LYS A 442 52.64 -3.41 -15.17
C LYS A 442 52.83 -3.05 -16.64
N ALA A 443 51.77 -3.03 -17.42
CA ALA A 443 51.81 -2.63 -18.83
C ALA A 443 52.05 -1.11 -19.02
N ALA A 444 51.36 -0.30 -18.19
CA ALA A 444 51.51 1.17 -18.22
C ALA A 444 52.87 1.68 -17.71
N GLY A 445 53.64 0.88 -16.96
CA GLY A 445 54.98 1.20 -16.46
C GLY A 445 56.13 0.73 -17.39
N LYS A 446 55.79 0.11 -18.52
CA LYS A 446 56.76 -0.21 -19.60
C LYS A 446 56.62 0.79 -20.75
#